data_b1a4126375190e95992ff5539ebb8682
#
_entry.id   b1a4126375190e95992ff5539ebb8682
#
_cell.length_a   1.000
_cell.length_b   1.000
_cell.length_c   1.000
_cell.angle_alpha   90.00
_cell.angle_beta   90.00
_cell.angle_gamma   90.00
#
_symmetry.space_group_name_H-M   'P 1'
#
loop_
_entity.id
_entity.type
_entity.pdbx_description
1 polymer ?
#
loop_
_entity_poly.entity_id
_entity_poly.type
_entity_poly.pdbx_seq_one_letter_code
_entity_poly.pdbx_strand_id
1 'polypeptide(L)'
;MNIKPANRVNSVQEYYFSVKLKEIAQMNSRGENVINLGIGSPDMPPAPEVITALSENAALPSSHGYQPYVGIVELREAFASWYRRWYGVELDPSNEILPLIGSKEGVMHISLAFLNEGDGVLIPNPGYPTYSSVAKLAGAQIYTYSLDENHGWWPDFQGIEEAYAKGEIDLDRTKLMWCNYPNMPTGANGSLELFEELVAFGRKYDIVICHDNPYSFILNEKPLSILQVDGAKDICIELNSLSKSSNMPGWRIGMV
;
A
#
# COMPACT_ATOMS: atom_id res chain seq x y z
N MET A 1 -23.83 -0.65 32.19
CA MET A 1 -24.04 -0.08 30.83
C MET A 1 -23.48 -1.08 29.84
N ASN A 2 -24.27 -1.56 28.87
CA ASN A 2 -23.85 -2.65 27.97
C ASN A 2 -23.70 -2.06 26.55
N ILE A 3 -22.62 -1.30 26.32
CA ILE A 3 -22.33 -0.67 25.04
C ILE A 3 -21.67 -1.73 24.15
N LYS A 4 -22.28 -2.03 23.00
CA LYS A 4 -21.73 -2.94 22.01
C LYS A 4 -20.97 -2.15 20.95
N PRO A 5 -19.81 -2.64 20.45
CA PRO A 5 -19.15 -2.03 19.32
C PRO A 5 -19.99 -2.15 18.03
N ALA A 6 -19.65 -1.36 17.02
CA ALA A 6 -20.32 -1.47 15.71
C ALA A 6 -20.11 -2.86 15.11
N ASN A 7 -21.13 -3.38 14.40
CA ASN A 7 -21.10 -4.74 13.81
C ASN A 7 -19.89 -4.97 12.89
N ARG A 8 -19.44 -3.92 12.18
CA ARG A 8 -18.28 -4.00 11.27
C ARG A 8 -16.97 -4.40 11.97
N VAL A 9 -16.85 -4.11 13.29
CA VAL A 9 -15.67 -4.50 14.09
C VAL A 9 -15.59 -6.01 14.28
N ASN A 10 -16.73 -6.70 14.29
CA ASN A 10 -16.78 -8.16 14.45
C ASN A 10 -16.25 -8.92 13.23
N SER A 11 -16.15 -8.27 12.07
CA SER A 11 -15.62 -8.86 10.83
C SER A 11 -14.09 -8.78 10.72
N VAL A 12 -13.44 -8.02 11.60
CA VAL A 12 -11.98 -7.83 11.60
C VAL A 12 -11.37 -8.69 12.71
N GLN A 13 -10.45 -9.57 12.31
CA GLN A 13 -9.69 -10.39 13.25
C GLN A 13 -8.40 -9.68 13.65
N GLU A 14 -7.85 -10.05 14.81
CA GLU A 14 -6.52 -9.60 15.21
C GLU A 14 -5.50 -10.01 14.14
N TYR A 15 -4.60 -9.08 13.82
CA TYR A 15 -3.57 -9.32 12.81
C TYR A 15 -2.72 -10.54 13.17
N TYR A 16 -2.67 -11.52 12.26
CA TYR A 16 -2.02 -12.81 12.50
C TYR A 16 -0.60 -12.69 13.08
N PHE A 17 0.21 -11.79 12.52
CA PHE A 17 1.57 -11.59 13.01
C PHE A 17 1.63 -10.99 14.42
N SER A 18 0.64 -10.16 14.83
CA SER A 18 0.55 -9.68 16.22
C SER A 18 0.38 -10.83 17.21
N VAL A 19 -0.48 -11.78 16.85
CA VAL A 19 -0.69 -13.00 17.67
C VAL A 19 0.60 -13.83 17.75
N LYS A 20 1.26 -14.05 16.61
CA LYS A 20 2.50 -14.83 16.55
C LYS A 20 3.68 -14.17 17.26
N LEU A 21 3.79 -12.84 17.21
CA LEU A 21 4.80 -12.12 17.98
C LEU A 21 4.61 -12.28 19.50
N LYS A 22 3.36 -12.24 19.98
CA LYS A 22 3.04 -12.50 21.40
C LYS A 22 3.42 -13.93 21.79
N GLU A 23 3.12 -14.90 20.93
CA GLU A 23 3.49 -16.33 21.16
C GLU A 23 5.01 -16.49 21.24
N ILE A 24 5.77 -15.95 20.29
CA ILE A 24 7.24 -16.00 20.27
C ILE A 24 7.82 -15.31 21.54
N ALA A 25 7.28 -14.16 21.92
CA ALA A 25 7.71 -13.47 23.13
C ALA A 25 7.49 -14.32 24.40
N GLN A 26 6.36 -15.02 24.50
CA GLN A 26 6.09 -15.97 25.58
C GLN A 26 7.03 -17.17 25.57
N MET A 27 7.31 -17.74 24.39
CA MET A 27 8.29 -18.84 24.26
C MET A 27 9.67 -18.39 24.73
N ASN A 28 10.13 -17.22 24.27
CA ASN A 28 11.42 -16.67 24.66
C ASN A 28 11.50 -16.32 26.16
N SER A 29 10.41 -15.90 26.77
CA SER A 29 10.36 -15.66 28.23
C SER A 29 10.54 -16.95 29.04
N ARG A 30 10.26 -18.12 28.45
CA ARG A 30 10.50 -19.45 29.03
C ARG A 30 11.89 -20.02 28.68
N GLY A 31 12.72 -19.26 27.96
CA GLY A 31 14.08 -19.67 27.60
C GLY A 31 14.18 -20.53 26.34
N GLU A 32 13.14 -20.58 25.51
CA GLU A 32 13.14 -21.43 24.29
C GLU A 32 14.00 -20.86 23.14
N ASN A 33 14.44 -19.59 23.23
CA ASN A 33 15.35 -18.92 22.28
C ASN A 33 14.88 -19.01 20.80
N VAL A 34 13.61 -18.77 20.56
CA VAL A 34 13.01 -18.82 19.22
C VAL A 34 13.52 -17.66 18.37
N ILE A 35 14.08 -17.97 17.21
CA ILE A 35 14.50 -16.99 16.20
C ILE A 35 13.31 -16.68 15.29
N ASN A 36 12.89 -15.41 15.26
CA ASN A 36 11.78 -14.97 14.42
C ASN A 36 12.25 -14.63 13.01
N LEU A 37 11.91 -15.46 12.04
CA LEU A 37 12.12 -15.25 10.60
C LEU A 37 10.80 -14.92 9.86
N GLY A 38 9.70 -14.76 10.57
CA GLY A 38 8.36 -14.59 9.98
C GLY A 38 8.00 -13.15 9.62
N ILE A 39 8.76 -12.15 10.07
CA ILE A 39 8.47 -10.74 9.81
C ILE A 39 9.68 -10.08 9.17
N GLY A 40 9.51 -9.64 7.92
CA GLY A 40 10.48 -8.81 7.21
C GLY A 40 10.39 -7.37 7.71
N SER A 41 11.27 -6.98 8.61
CA SER A 41 11.42 -5.58 9.05
C SER A 41 12.85 -5.13 8.80
N PRO A 42 13.06 -3.90 8.32
CA PRO A 42 14.41 -3.33 8.31
C PRO A 42 15.03 -3.36 9.70
N ASP A 43 16.29 -3.76 9.79
CA ASP A 43 17.06 -3.93 11.02
C ASP A 43 18.15 -2.87 11.19
N MET A 44 18.39 -2.06 10.16
CA MET A 44 19.34 -0.95 10.18
C MET A 44 18.65 0.37 10.55
N PRO A 45 19.38 1.32 11.16
CA PRO A 45 18.88 2.67 11.33
C PRO A 45 18.76 3.39 9.97
N PRO A 46 18.00 4.49 9.90
CA PRO A 46 18.08 5.43 8.77
C PRO A 46 19.48 5.98 8.59
N ALA A 47 19.77 6.55 7.42
CA ALA A 47 21.04 7.23 7.17
C ALA A 47 21.29 8.32 8.24
N PRO A 48 22.55 8.47 8.74
CA PRO A 48 22.86 9.41 9.81
C PRO A 48 22.44 10.86 9.50
N GLU A 49 22.52 11.26 8.23
CA GLU A 49 22.13 12.58 7.75
C GLU A 49 20.63 12.83 7.97
N VAL A 50 19.81 11.80 7.83
CA VAL A 50 18.34 11.88 8.05
C VAL A 50 18.05 12.10 9.54
N ILE A 51 18.78 11.40 10.42
CA ILE A 51 18.64 11.54 11.88
C ILE A 51 19.09 12.95 12.32
N THR A 52 20.20 13.43 11.76
CA THR A 52 20.72 14.77 12.01
C THR A 52 19.70 15.83 11.58
N ALA A 53 19.20 15.74 10.35
CA ALA A 53 18.21 16.67 9.82
C ALA A 53 16.93 16.71 10.69
N LEU A 54 16.43 15.55 11.17
CA LEU A 54 15.30 15.52 12.09
C LEU A 54 15.62 16.28 13.39
N SER A 55 16.78 16.03 13.99
CA SER A 55 17.18 16.62 15.26
C SER A 55 17.33 18.13 15.16
N GLU A 56 17.96 18.62 14.08
CA GLU A 56 18.15 20.05 13.82
C GLU A 56 16.81 20.75 13.59
N ASN A 57 15.94 20.18 12.74
CA ASN A 57 14.64 20.78 12.46
C ASN A 57 13.70 20.72 13.68
N ALA A 58 13.74 19.66 14.47
CA ALA A 58 12.94 19.56 15.69
C ALA A 58 13.36 20.61 16.75
N ALA A 59 14.56 21.13 16.70
CA ALA A 59 15.03 22.20 17.59
C ALA A 59 14.55 23.61 17.17
N LEU A 60 14.02 23.77 15.95
CA LEU A 60 13.57 25.06 15.45
C LEU A 60 12.20 25.42 16.05
N PRO A 61 12.02 26.62 16.62
CA PRO A 61 10.74 27.06 17.17
C PRO A 61 9.58 27.04 16.15
N SER A 62 9.89 27.23 14.86
CA SER A 62 8.90 27.24 13.77
C SER A 62 8.37 25.86 13.40
N SER A 63 8.97 24.78 13.87
CA SER A 63 8.61 23.41 13.50
C SER A 63 7.43 22.83 14.29
N HIS A 64 6.87 23.57 15.28
CA HIS A 64 5.89 23.04 16.22
C HIS A 64 4.45 23.53 15.99
N GLY A 65 4.23 24.40 15.01
CA GLY A 65 2.91 24.92 14.68
C GLY A 65 2.04 23.90 13.92
N TYR A 66 0.73 24.16 13.86
CA TYR A 66 -0.15 23.43 12.95
C TYR A 66 0.30 23.62 11.51
N GLN A 67 0.26 22.53 10.76
CA GLN A 67 0.59 22.51 9.35
C GLN A 67 -0.69 22.41 8.48
N PRO A 68 -0.61 22.75 7.19
CA PRO A 68 -1.74 22.54 6.27
C PRO A 68 -2.19 21.07 6.24
N TYR A 69 -3.49 20.82 6.03
CA TYR A 69 -4.04 19.46 5.92
C TYR A 69 -3.40 18.63 4.80
N VAL A 70 -2.92 19.28 3.75
CA VAL A 70 -2.22 18.63 2.64
C VAL A 70 -0.72 18.40 2.93
N GLY A 71 -0.26 18.68 4.14
CA GLY A 71 1.15 18.59 4.52
C GLY A 71 1.97 19.81 4.07
N ILE A 72 3.21 19.90 4.60
CA ILE A 72 4.13 20.98 4.25
C ILE A 72 4.57 20.90 2.79
N VAL A 73 4.78 22.06 2.18
CA VAL A 73 5.13 22.14 0.75
C VAL A 73 6.47 21.47 0.47
N GLU A 74 7.45 21.67 1.36
CA GLU A 74 8.79 21.11 1.23
C GLU A 74 8.78 19.58 1.13
N LEU A 75 7.93 18.90 1.89
CA LEU A 75 7.80 17.44 1.84
C LEU A 75 7.17 16.98 0.53
N ARG A 76 6.16 17.70 0.03
CA ARG A 76 5.50 17.39 -1.24
C ARG A 76 6.44 17.63 -2.43
N GLU A 77 7.18 18.72 -2.42
CA GLU A 77 8.23 19.02 -3.42
C GLU A 77 9.36 17.97 -3.40
N ALA A 78 9.75 17.50 -2.19
CA ALA A 78 10.75 16.45 -2.06
C ALA A 78 10.27 15.13 -2.69
N PHE A 79 9.01 14.74 -2.48
CA PHE A 79 8.42 13.57 -3.13
C PHE A 79 8.31 13.75 -4.65
N ALA A 80 7.87 14.92 -5.15
CA ALA A 80 7.82 15.20 -6.59
C ALA A 80 9.22 15.09 -7.22
N SER A 81 10.22 15.69 -6.58
CA SER A 81 11.62 15.61 -7.02
C SER A 81 12.14 14.16 -7.03
N TRP A 82 11.76 13.37 -6.04
CA TRP A 82 12.14 11.96 -5.95
C TRP A 82 11.50 11.12 -7.05
N TYR A 83 10.22 11.31 -7.35
CA TYR A 83 9.53 10.65 -8.47
C TYR A 83 10.14 11.00 -9.82
N ARG A 84 10.43 12.27 -10.05
CA ARG A 84 11.14 12.72 -11.26
C ARG A 84 12.48 12.04 -11.41
N ARG A 85 13.27 12.01 -10.32
CA ARG A 85 14.64 11.46 -10.35
C ARG A 85 14.67 9.96 -10.60
N TRP A 86 13.81 9.20 -9.96
CA TRP A 86 13.92 7.74 -9.94
C TRP A 86 12.99 7.04 -10.93
N TYR A 87 11.85 7.63 -11.22
CA TYR A 87 10.87 7.04 -12.14
C TYR A 87 10.69 7.86 -13.41
N GLY A 88 11.25 9.07 -13.51
CA GLY A 88 11.01 9.98 -14.64
C GLY A 88 9.58 10.51 -14.69
N VAL A 89 8.85 10.45 -13.57
CA VAL A 89 7.46 10.88 -13.45
C VAL A 89 7.39 12.28 -12.88
N GLU A 90 6.77 13.19 -13.62
CA GLU A 90 6.48 14.56 -13.15
C GLU A 90 5.17 14.55 -12.34
N LEU A 91 5.24 14.99 -11.09
CA LEU A 91 4.06 15.17 -10.21
C LEU A 91 3.96 16.64 -9.81
N ASP A 92 2.75 17.18 -9.80
CA ASP A 92 2.49 18.51 -9.26
C ASP A 92 2.37 18.42 -7.73
N PRO A 93 3.32 19.01 -6.98
CA PRO A 93 3.30 18.96 -5.52
C PRO A 93 2.11 19.71 -4.91
N SER A 94 1.39 20.51 -5.68
CA SER A 94 0.24 21.28 -5.18
C SER A 94 -1.04 20.43 -5.05
N ASN A 95 -1.23 19.41 -5.90
CA ASN A 95 -2.48 18.67 -6.01
C ASN A 95 -2.36 17.16 -6.33
N GLU A 96 -1.16 16.66 -6.66
CA GLU A 96 -0.94 15.25 -7.01
C GLU A 96 -0.18 14.47 -5.92
N ILE A 97 0.11 15.09 -4.77
CA ILE A 97 0.86 14.45 -3.68
C ILE A 97 0.20 14.76 -2.34
N LEU A 98 -0.15 13.71 -1.59
CA LEU A 98 -0.60 13.81 -0.21
C LEU A 98 0.31 12.99 0.71
N PRO A 99 1.08 13.62 1.62
CA PRO A 99 1.82 12.93 2.65
C PRO A 99 0.92 12.14 3.59
N LEU A 100 1.40 10.96 4.00
CA LEU A 100 0.68 10.00 4.85
C LEU A 100 1.51 9.63 6.10
N ILE A 101 0.82 9.22 7.15
CA ILE A 101 1.44 8.59 8.34
C ILE A 101 1.77 7.12 8.04
N GLY A 102 2.59 6.90 7.00
CA GLY A 102 2.86 5.62 6.36
C GLY A 102 1.78 5.20 5.36
N SER A 103 2.14 4.40 4.34
CA SER A 103 1.23 4.00 3.25
C SER A 103 -0.01 3.24 3.74
N LYS A 104 0.09 2.51 4.85
CA LYS A 104 -1.06 1.76 5.42
C LYS A 104 -2.26 2.65 5.75
N GLU A 105 -2.03 3.88 6.19
CA GLU A 105 -3.09 4.88 6.38
C GLU A 105 -3.79 5.19 5.06
N GLY A 106 -3.02 5.33 3.97
CA GLY A 106 -3.55 5.56 2.64
C GLY A 106 -4.49 4.45 2.17
N VAL A 107 -4.16 3.18 2.46
CA VAL A 107 -5.05 2.05 2.16
C VAL A 107 -6.41 2.25 2.81
N MET A 108 -6.44 2.68 4.08
CA MET A 108 -7.69 2.94 4.80
C MET A 108 -8.46 4.11 4.19
N HIS A 109 -7.79 5.24 3.98
CA HIS A 109 -8.46 6.47 3.50
C HIS A 109 -8.94 6.33 2.06
N ILE A 110 -8.17 5.72 1.15
CA ILE A 110 -8.60 5.45 -0.22
C ILE A 110 -9.83 4.55 -0.21
N SER A 111 -9.80 3.46 0.56
CA SER A 111 -10.95 2.56 0.63
C SER A 111 -12.20 3.26 1.16
N LEU A 112 -12.08 4.11 2.19
CA LEU A 112 -13.23 4.87 2.71
C LEU A 112 -13.71 5.98 1.76
N ALA A 113 -12.82 6.53 0.93
CA ALA A 113 -13.17 7.58 -0.02
C ALA A 113 -13.93 7.05 -1.25
N PHE A 114 -13.64 5.81 -1.67
CA PHE A 114 -14.16 5.24 -2.91
C PHE A 114 -15.21 4.13 -2.71
N LEU A 115 -15.25 3.48 -1.54
CA LEU A 115 -16.13 2.33 -1.29
C LEU A 115 -17.31 2.68 -0.40
N ASN A 116 -18.51 2.46 -0.91
CA ASN A 116 -19.72 2.36 -0.10
C ASN A 116 -19.96 0.90 0.31
N GLU A 117 -20.91 0.68 1.22
CA GLU A 117 -21.37 -0.67 1.57
C GLU A 117 -21.90 -1.40 0.33
N GLY A 118 -21.34 -2.58 0.05
CA GLY A 118 -21.69 -3.41 -1.09
C GLY A 118 -20.99 -3.07 -2.41
N ASP A 119 -20.16 -2.02 -2.48
CA ASP A 119 -19.29 -1.81 -3.63
C ASP A 119 -18.19 -2.89 -3.68
N GLY A 120 -17.78 -3.27 -4.89
CA GLY A 120 -16.76 -4.28 -5.11
C GLY A 120 -15.33 -3.75 -4.96
N VAL A 121 -14.43 -4.61 -4.50
CA VAL A 121 -12.99 -4.38 -4.50
C VAL A 121 -12.24 -5.65 -4.89
N LEU A 122 -11.35 -5.56 -5.87
CA LEU A 122 -10.43 -6.63 -6.28
C LEU A 122 -9.17 -6.61 -5.41
N ILE A 123 -8.81 -7.76 -4.83
CA ILE A 123 -7.69 -7.92 -3.90
C ILE A 123 -6.82 -9.11 -4.33
N PRO A 124 -5.46 -8.97 -4.36
CA PRO A 124 -4.58 -10.05 -4.74
C PRO A 124 -4.56 -11.19 -3.71
N ASN A 125 -4.43 -12.42 -4.19
CA ASN A 125 -4.23 -13.61 -3.38
C ASN A 125 -3.11 -14.50 -4.00
N PRO A 126 -1.93 -14.63 -3.33
CA PRO A 126 -1.57 -14.05 -2.04
C PRO A 126 -1.41 -12.53 -2.08
N GLY A 127 -1.62 -11.86 -0.94
CA GLY A 127 -1.51 -10.41 -0.85
C GLY A 127 -1.47 -9.89 0.59
N TYR A 128 -1.30 -8.59 0.71
CA TYR A 128 -1.20 -7.93 2.01
C TYR A 128 -2.55 -7.93 2.75
N PRO A 129 -2.64 -8.51 3.96
CA PRO A 129 -3.93 -8.69 4.66
C PRO A 129 -4.68 -7.39 4.98
N THR A 130 -4.00 -6.25 4.93
CA THR A 130 -4.62 -4.95 5.21
C THR A 130 -5.70 -4.61 4.19
N TYR A 131 -5.52 -4.96 2.91
CA TYR A 131 -6.52 -4.67 1.87
C TYR A 131 -7.87 -5.28 2.22
N SER A 132 -7.89 -6.58 2.56
CA SER A 132 -9.13 -7.27 2.95
C SER A 132 -9.70 -6.77 4.27
N SER A 133 -8.86 -6.45 5.25
CA SER A 133 -9.31 -5.94 6.56
C SER A 133 -10.00 -4.60 6.42
N VAL A 134 -9.43 -3.70 5.61
CA VAL A 134 -9.99 -2.37 5.37
C VAL A 134 -11.27 -2.44 4.55
N ALA A 135 -11.29 -3.28 3.49
CA ALA A 135 -12.49 -3.50 2.68
C ALA A 135 -13.68 -3.99 3.53
N LYS A 136 -13.43 -4.92 4.47
CA LYS A 136 -14.45 -5.37 5.44
C LYS A 136 -14.95 -4.23 6.32
N LEU A 137 -14.07 -3.35 6.79
CA LEU A 137 -14.45 -2.19 7.60
C LEU A 137 -15.30 -1.17 6.81
N ALA A 138 -15.00 -1.02 5.52
CA ALA A 138 -15.78 -0.19 4.60
C ALA A 138 -17.15 -0.83 4.23
N GLY A 139 -17.36 -2.11 4.53
CA GLY A 139 -18.56 -2.84 4.14
C GLY A 139 -18.55 -3.29 2.67
N ALA A 140 -17.39 -3.29 2.04
CA ALA A 140 -17.25 -3.65 0.63
C ALA A 140 -17.34 -5.17 0.38
N GLN A 141 -17.79 -5.53 -0.81
CA GLN A 141 -17.74 -6.89 -1.33
C GLN A 141 -16.33 -7.17 -1.85
N ILE A 142 -15.68 -8.18 -1.28
CA ILE A 142 -14.32 -8.55 -1.66
C ILE A 142 -14.35 -9.61 -2.75
N TYR A 143 -13.68 -9.33 -3.85
CA TYR A 143 -13.36 -10.29 -4.90
C TYR A 143 -11.86 -10.51 -4.91
N THR A 144 -11.42 -11.77 -4.79
CA THR A 144 -9.99 -12.09 -4.85
C THR A 144 -9.62 -12.54 -6.25
N TYR A 145 -8.48 -12.04 -6.74
CA TYR A 145 -7.84 -12.56 -7.94
C TYR A 145 -6.55 -13.29 -7.58
N SER A 146 -6.31 -14.41 -8.26
CA SER A 146 -5.15 -15.25 -7.99
C SER A 146 -3.89 -14.67 -8.61
N LEU A 147 -2.80 -14.78 -7.86
CA LEU A 147 -1.43 -14.62 -8.35
C LEU A 147 -0.79 -16.02 -8.34
N ASP A 148 -0.27 -16.45 -9.48
CA ASP A 148 0.28 -17.78 -9.68
C ASP A 148 1.72 -17.72 -10.18
N GLU A 149 2.60 -18.60 -9.71
CA GLU A 149 4.00 -18.66 -10.09
C GLU A 149 4.18 -18.94 -11.58
N ASN A 150 3.32 -19.78 -12.15
CA ASN A 150 3.39 -20.12 -13.58
C ASN A 150 3.03 -18.93 -14.50
N HIS A 151 2.37 -17.92 -13.94
CA HIS A 151 2.04 -16.65 -14.62
C HIS A 151 2.90 -15.48 -14.10
N GLY A 152 4.07 -15.77 -13.52
CA GLY A 152 4.98 -14.73 -13.01
C GLY A 152 4.44 -13.91 -11.86
N TRP A 153 3.43 -14.41 -11.14
CA TRP A 153 2.72 -13.70 -10.08
C TRP A 153 1.98 -12.44 -10.56
N TRP A 154 1.56 -12.43 -11.83
CA TRP A 154 0.73 -11.37 -12.40
C TRP A 154 -0.76 -11.71 -12.25
N PRO A 155 -1.66 -10.70 -12.25
CA PRO A 155 -3.10 -10.95 -12.27
C PRO A 155 -3.49 -11.74 -13.52
N ASP A 156 -4.31 -12.76 -13.33
CA ASP A 156 -4.97 -13.44 -14.45
C ASP A 156 -6.21 -12.62 -14.88
N PHE A 157 -5.99 -11.63 -15.75
CA PHE A 157 -7.06 -10.76 -16.23
C PHE A 157 -8.14 -11.54 -16.99
N GLN A 158 -7.75 -12.57 -17.75
CA GLN A 158 -8.71 -13.42 -18.44
C GLN A 158 -9.60 -14.18 -17.44
N GLY A 159 -9.00 -14.76 -16.40
CA GLY A 159 -9.74 -15.44 -15.35
C GLY A 159 -10.68 -14.51 -14.58
N ILE A 160 -10.29 -13.25 -14.35
CA ILE A 160 -11.16 -12.23 -13.76
C ILE A 160 -12.37 -11.96 -14.69
N GLU A 161 -12.14 -11.78 -15.99
CA GLU A 161 -13.21 -11.54 -16.97
C GLU A 161 -14.14 -12.74 -17.13
N GLU A 162 -13.60 -13.96 -17.09
CA GLU A 162 -14.41 -15.18 -17.10
C GLU A 162 -15.29 -15.31 -15.86
N ALA A 163 -14.76 -14.98 -14.66
CA ALA A 163 -15.52 -14.96 -13.42
C ALA A 163 -16.65 -13.91 -13.46
N TYR A 164 -16.39 -12.74 -14.05
CA TYR A 164 -17.40 -11.72 -14.29
C TYR A 164 -18.50 -12.21 -15.26
N ALA A 165 -18.12 -12.82 -16.37
CA ALA A 165 -19.05 -13.35 -17.33
C ALA A 165 -19.95 -14.48 -16.75
N LYS A 166 -19.45 -15.22 -15.75
CA LYS A 166 -20.20 -16.25 -15.00
C LYS A 166 -21.07 -15.65 -13.87
N GLY A 167 -20.95 -14.36 -13.58
CA GLY A 167 -21.63 -13.71 -12.45
C GLY A 167 -21.06 -14.07 -11.07
N GLU A 168 -19.84 -14.58 -11.00
CA GLU A 168 -19.13 -14.91 -9.76
C GLU A 168 -18.56 -13.64 -9.09
N ILE A 169 -18.23 -12.63 -9.88
CA ILE A 169 -17.83 -11.29 -9.46
C ILE A 169 -18.64 -10.23 -10.19
N ASP A 170 -18.73 -9.04 -9.63
CA ASP A 170 -19.46 -7.90 -10.20
C ASP A 170 -18.48 -6.75 -10.49
N LEU A 171 -17.97 -6.67 -11.72
CA LEU A 171 -17.07 -5.59 -12.14
C LEU A 171 -17.79 -4.26 -12.30
N ASP A 172 -19.09 -4.24 -12.60
CA ASP A 172 -19.87 -3.01 -12.76
C ASP A 172 -20.00 -2.24 -11.43
N ARG A 173 -19.95 -2.95 -10.31
CA ARG A 173 -19.98 -2.37 -8.97
C ARG A 173 -18.61 -2.31 -8.31
N THR A 174 -17.56 -2.81 -8.96
CA THR A 174 -16.20 -2.77 -8.44
C THR A 174 -15.60 -1.40 -8.66
N LYS A 175 -15.03 -0.81 -7.60
CA LYS A 175 -14.47 0.55 -7.62
C LYS A 175 -12.96 0.58 -7.55
N LEU A 176 -12.36 -0.37 -6.84
CA LEU A 176 -10.93 -0.41 -6.59
C LEU A 176 -10.36 -1.78 -6.96
N MET A 177 -9.12 -1.78 -7.46
CA MET A 177 -8.25 -2.94 -7.56
C MET A 177 -6.93 -2.64 -6.88
N TRP A 178 -6.62 -3.37 -5.81
CA TRP A 178 -5.33 -3.29 -5.13
C TRP A 178 -4.31 -4.18 -5.82
N CYS A 179 -3.13 -3.64 -6.10
CA CYS A 179 -1.95 -4.40 -6.54
C CYS A 179 -0.70 -3.93 -5.80
N ASN A 180 0.33 -4.78 -5.77
CA ASN A 180 1.57 -4.49 -5.03
C ASN A 180 2.74 -5.11 -5.79
N TYR A 181 3.63 -4.28 -6.33
CA TYR A 181 4.82 -4.70 -7.05
C TYR A 181 6.00 -3.73 -6.77
N PRO A 182 7.15 -4.25 -6.30
CA PRO A 182 7.44 -5.67 -5.98
C PRO A 182 6.44 -6.25 -4.99
N ASN A 183 5.99 -7.50 -5.26
CA ASN A 183 4.89 -8.11 -4.52
C ASN A 183 5.31 -8.63 -3.15
N MET A 184 4.49 -8.40 -2.15
CA MET A 184 4.56 -9.08 -0.88
C MET A 184 3.37 -10.05 -0.76
N PRO A 185 3.57 -11.38 -0.57
CA PRO A 185 4.82 -11.99 -0.04
C PRO A 185 5.75 -12.62 -1.08
N THR A 186 5.44 -12.61 -2.37
CA THR A 186 6.15 -13.45 -3.37
C THR A 186 7.53 -12.91 -3.76
N GLY A 187 7.75 -11.59 -3.63
CA GLY A 187 8.96 -10.92 -4.10
C GLY A 187 8.98 -10.66 -5.61
N ALA A 188 7.93 -11.01 -6.34
CA ALA A 188 7.86 -10.78 -7.78
C ALA A 188 7.90 -9.30 -8.12
N ASN A 189 8.73 -8.93 -9.08
CA ASN A 189 8.78 -7.56 -9.60
C ASN A 189 7.64 -7.29 -10.58
N GLY A 190 7.24 -6.02 -10.66
CA GLY A 190 6.42 -5.53 -11.75
C GLY A 190 7.24 -5.32 -13.02
N SER A 191 6.55 -5.05 -14.11
CA SER A 191 7.13 -4.55 -15.37
C SER A 191 6.25 -3.44 -15.93
N LEU A 192 6.76 -2.66 -16.88
CA LEU A 192 5.93 -1.66 -17.57
C LEU A 192 4.77 -2.32 -18.32
N GLU A 193 5.02 -3.47 -18.94
CA GLU A 193 4.01 -4.27 -19.63
C GLU A 193 2.84 -4.65 -18.68
N LEU A 194 3.15 -5.17 -17.49
CA LEU A 194 2.13 -5.44 -16.49
C LEU A 194 1.36 -4.18 -16.08
N PHE A 195 2.06 -3.07 -15.91
CA PHE A 195 1.42 -1.82 -15.54
C PHE A 195 0.53 -1.27 -16.67
N GLU A 196 0.90 -1.45 -17.93
CA GLU A 196 0.06 -1.14 -19.08
C GLU A 196 -1.23 -1.97 -19.09
N GLU A 197 -1.13 -3.28 -18.80
CA GLU A 197 -2.31 -4.15 -18.67
C GLU A 197 -3.22 -3.73 -17.51
N LEU A 198 -2.65 -3.39 -16.34
CA LEU A 198 -3.42 -2.89 -15.19
C LEU A 198 -4.16 -1.58 -15.54
N VAL A 199 -3.48 -0.63 -16.18
CA VAL A 199 -4.09 0.63 -16.61
C VAL A 199 -5.20 0.38 -17.63
N ALA A 200 -4.96 -0.49 -18.61
CA ALA A 200 -5.96 -0.87 -19.62
C ALA A 200 -7.19 -1.53 -18.98
N PHE A 201 -6.97 -2.44 -18.01
CA PHE A 201 -8.05 -3.09 -17.27
C PHE A 201 -8.86 -2.07 -16.45
N GLY A 202 -8.19 -1.18 -15.71
CA GLY A 202 -8.84 -0.14 -14.94
C GLY A 202 -9.72 0.76 -15.81
N ARG A 203 -9.22 1.17 -16.98
CA ARG A 203 -9.99 1.97 -17.95
C ARG A 203 -11.17 1.22 -18.56
N LYS A 204 -11.00 -0.07 -18.85
CA LYS A 204 -12.06 -0.90 -19.46
C LYS A 204 -13.28 -1.04 -18.56
N TYR A 205 -13.06 -1.13 -17.24
CA TYR A 205 -14.11 -1.39 -16.26
C TYR A 205 -14.42 -0.21 -15.32
N ASP A 206 -13.81 0.94 -15.55
CA ASP A 206 -13.94 2.15 -14.69
C ASP A 206 -13.54 1.86 -13.23
N ILE A 207 -12.44 1.11 -13.05
CA ILE A 207 -11.90 0.68 -11.76
C ILE A 207 -10.60 1.41 -11.48
N VAL A 208 -10.50 2.08 -10.32
CA VAL A 208 -9.26 2.73 -9.89
C VAL A 208 -8.24 1.67 -9.49
N ILE A 209 -7.07 1.70 -10.12
CA ILE A 209 -5.93 0.83 -9.78
C ILE A 209 -5.13 1.46 -8.65
N CYS A 210 -5.05 0.77 -7.52
CA CYS A 210 -4.31 1.21 -6.34
C CYS A 210 -3.01 0.41 -6.23
N HIS A 211 -1.89 1.02 -6.62
CA HIS A 211 -0.58 0.40 -6.57
C HIS A 211 0.12 0.73 -5.24
N ASP A 212 0.25 -0.25 -4.34
CA ASP A 212 1.03 -0.14 -3.12
C ASP A 212 2.50 -0.47 -3.41
N ASN A 213 3.36 0.55 -3.43
CA ASN A 213 4.73 0.49 -3.94
C ASN A 213 5.82 0.80 -2.88
N PRO A 214 5.85 0.11 -1.70
CA PRO A 214 6.86 0.37 -0.68
C PRO A 214 8.19 -0.34 -0.94
N TYR A 215 8.27 -1.24 -1.93
CA TYR A 215 9.40 -2.14 -2.12
C TYR A 215 10.23 -1.87 -3.37
N SER A 216 9.94 -0.82 -4.15
CA SER A 216 10.62 -0.55 -5.44
C SER A 216 12.14 -0.55 -5.37
N PHE A 217 12.72 -0.17 -4.24
CA PHE A 217 14.16 -0.05 -4.05
C PHE A 217 14.78 -1.24 -3.29
N ILE A 218 13.98 -2.26 -2.96
CA ILE A 218 14.49 -3.42 -2.25
C ILE A 218 15.00 -4.45 -3.27
N LEU A 219 16.32 -4.69 -3.28
CA LEU A 219 16.99 -5.63 -4.19
C LEU A 219 16.59 -5.44 -5.67
N ASN A 220 16.33 -4.20 -6.06
CA ASN A 220 15.86 -3.86 -7.39
C ASN A 220 16.69 -2.69 -7.96
N GLU A 221 17.45 -2.98 -9.02
CA GLU A 221 18.31 -1.98 -9.68
C GLU A 221 17.51 -0.96 -10.52
N LYS A 222 16.30 -1.34 -10.96
CA LYS A 222 15.43 -0.51 -11.78
C LYS A 222 14.06 -0.38 -11.13
N PRO A 223 13.92 0.54 -10.18
CA PRO A 223 12.63 0.79 -9.54
C PRO A 223 11.61 1.27 -10.57
N LEU A 224 10.39 0.76 -10.49
CA LEU A 224 9.29 1.11 -11.37
C LEU A 224 8.12 1.71 -10.59
N SER A 225 7.39 2.58 -11.26
CA SER A 225 6.12 3.17 -10.83
C SER A 225 5.06 2.92 -11.89
N ILE A 226 3.85 2.58 -11.49
CA ILE A 226 2.71 2.48 -12.43
C ILE A 226 2.43 3.82 -13.11
N LEU A 227 2.80 4.93 -12.48
CA LEU A 227 2.62 6.28 -13.03
C LEU A 227 3.56 6.58 -14.22
N GLN A 228 4.48 5.66 -14.56
CA GLN A 228 5.28 5.75 -15.79
C GLN A 228 4.48 5.40 -17.07
N VAL A 229 3.35 4.72 -16.90
CA VAL A 229 2.48 4.34 -18.02
C VAL A 229 1.66 5.55 -18.47
N ASP A 230 1.57 5.74 -19.77
CA ASP A 230 0.79 6.83 -20.38
C ASP A 230 -0.68 6.79 -19.92
N GLY A 231 -1.14 7.91 -19.36
CA GLY A 231 -2.48 8.07 -18.85
C GLY A 231 -2.77 7.33 -17.55
N ALA A 232 -1.78 6.73 -16.90
CA ALA A 232 -1.98 6.10 -15.59
C ALA A 232 -2.53 7.09 -14.54
N LYS A 233 -2.12 8.35 -14.58
CA LYS A 233 -2.60 9.39 -13.65
C LYS A 233 -4.12 9.59 -13.66
N ASP A 234 -4.81 9.21 -14.74
CA ASP A 234 -6.26 9.37 -14.86
C ASP A 234 -7.04 8.27 -14.10
N ILE A 235 -6.41 7.12 -13.87
CA ILE A 235 -7.10 5.93 -13.33
C ILE A 235 -6.31 5.22 -12.22
N CYS A 236 -5.10 5.65 -11.90
CA CYS A 236 -4.25 5.01 -10.90
C CYS A 236 -3.99 5.92 -9.71
N ILE A 237 -3.89 5.30 -8.55
CA ILE A 237 -3.37 5.89 -7.31
C ILE A 237 -2.17 5.06 -6.89
N GLU A 238 -1.01 5.70 -6.65
CA GLU A 238 0.15 5.00 -6.15
C GLU A 238 0.50 5.44 -4.73
N LEU A 239 0.70 4.46 -3.83
CA LEU A 239 1.20 4.69 -2.49
C LEU A 239 2.68 4.36 -2.41
N ASN A 240 3.45 5.22 -1.75
CA ASN A 240 4.84 4.97 -1.46
C ASN A 240 5.14 5.13 0.04
N SER A 241 6.23 4.52 0.51
CA SER A 241 6.57 4.48 1.93
C SER A 241 8.08 4.49 2.14
N LEU A 242 8.53 5.28 3.11
CA LEU A 242 9.92 5.27 3.57
C LEU A 242 10.20 4.14 4.58
N SER A 243 9.18 3.34 4.93
CA SER A 243 9.30 2.30 5.96
C SER A 243 10.29 1.19 5.60
N LYS A 244 10.45 0.88 4.31
CA LYS A 244 11.25 -0.27 3.86
C LYS A 244 12.60 0.17 3.31
N SER A 245 12.60 0.86 2.18
CA SER A 245 13.82 1.29 1.48
C SER A 245 14.68 2.28 2.26
N SER A 246 14.10 3.04 3.20
CA SER A 246 14.81 4.06 3.97
C SER A 246 15.04 3.67 5.45
N ASN A 247 14.75 2.44 5.84
CA ASN A 247 14.87 1.97 7.24
C ASN A 247 14.09 2.83 8.25
N MET A 248 12.92 3.33 7.86
CA MET A 248 12.13 4.27 8.66
C MET A 248 10.73 3.74 9.04
N PRO A 249 10.54 2.45 9.42
CA PRO A 249 9.20 1.94 9.70
C PRO A 249 8.54 2.63 10.91
N GLY A 250 9.32 3.03 11.90
CA GLY A 250 8.84 3.72 13.10
C GLY A 250 8.54 5.22 12.88
N TRP A 251 9.05 5.82 11.83
CA TRP A 251 8.90 7.25 11.56
C TRP A 251 7.54 7.60 10.95
N ARG A 252 6.83 6.60 10.43
CA ARG A 252 5.49 6.74 9.87
C ARG A 252 5.39 7.78 8.76
N ILE A 253 6.23 7.65 7.72
CA ILE A 253 6.24 8.55 6.56
C ILE A 253 5.93 7.76 5.29
N GLY A 254 4.98 8.24 4.53
CA GLY A 254 4.60 7.77 3.21
C GLY A 254 3.91 8.87 2.44
N MET A 255 3.44 8.53 1.25
CA MET A 255 2.66 9.42 0.39
C MET A 255 1.68 8.64 -0.46
N VAL A 256 0.73 9.33 -1.00
CA VAL A 256 -0.16 8.92 -2.08
C VAL A 256 -0.27 10.07 -3.07
#